data_7adf424ee0aaf52340081e318c70d541
#
_entry.id   7adf424ee0aaf52340081e318c70d541
#
_cell.length_a   1.000
_cell.length_b   1.000
_cell.length_c   1.000
_cell.angle_alpha   90.00
_cell.angle_beta   90.00
_cell.angle_gamma   90.00
#
_symmetry.space_group_name_H-M   'P 1'
#
loop_
_entity.id
_entity.type
_entity.pdbx_description
1 polymer ?
#
loop_
_entity_poly.entity_id
_entity_poly.type
_entity_poly.pdbx_seq_one_letter_code
_entity_poly.pdbx_strand_id
1 'polypeptide(L)'
;MVQTISSLWDKSAMMKPVKVSWLVLSRRACHKNSASLTLGRNKEHHMKTSTLSALVVVTALTTASGALAQDAAAGKTSFNKCLACHAIGEGAKNKVGPVLNGLDGRKSGTVEGYNYSDANKNSGITWGKDVFLEYINDPKAKIPGTKMVFAGIKNEKEANDLWAYVSSFDKDGKTK
;
A
#
# COMPACT_ATOMS: atom_id res chain seq x y z
N MET A 1 -28.78 30.49 -46.35
CA MET A 1 -28.46 29.07 -46.62
C MET A 1 -28.02 28.45 -45.35
N VAL A 2 -28.91 27.69 -44.76
CA VAL A 2 -28.70 26.97 -43.47
C VAL A 2 -28.38 25.54 -43.85
N GLN A 3 -27.19 25.03 -43.54
CA GLN A 3 -26.89 23.61 -43.66
C GLN A 3 -26.81 22.98 -42.31
N THR A 4 -27.79 22.20 -42.01
CA THR A 4 -27.93 21.24 -40.92
C THR A 4 -26.96 20.08 -41.17
N ILE A 5 -26.00 19.86 -40.27
CA ILE A 5 -25.22 18.63 -40.26
C ILE A 5 -25.74 17.79 -39.10
N SER A 6 -26.65 16.90 -39.44
CA SER A 6 -27.06 15.77 -38.63
C SER A 6 -26.20 14.60 -39.06
N SER A 7 -25.34 14.06 -38.16
CA SER A 7 -24.71 12.78 -38.44
C SER A 7 -24.33 12.05 -37.14
N LEU A 8 -25.07 10.98 -36.91
CA LEU A 8 -24.61 9.63 -36.67
C LEU A 8 -23.85 9.39 -35.35
N TRP A 9 -24.64 9.15 -34.31
CA TRP A 9 -24.21 8.34 -33.17
C TRP A 9 -24.44 6.88 -33.53
N ASP A 10 -23.36 6.18 -33.90
CA ASP A 10 -23.35 4.73 -34.03
C ASP A 10 -23.27 4.09 -32.65
N LYS A 11 -24.42 3.58 -32.18
CA LYS A 11 -24.57 2.77 -30.99
C LYS A 11 -24.40 1.29 -31.34
N SER A 12 -23.19 0.85 -31.60
CA SER A 12 -22.94 -0.59 -31.78
C SER A 12 -21.51 -0.99 -31.38
N ALA A 13 -21.18 -0.85 -30.11
CA ALA A 13 -20.11 -1.61 -29.52
C ALA A 13 -20.70 -2.61 -28.52
N MET A 14 -21.12 -3.72 -29.10
CA MET A 14 -21.64 -4.90 -28.42
C MET A 14 -20.62 -5.45 -27.44
N MET A 15 -20.92 -5.38 -26.15
CA MET A 15 -20.17 -6.05 -25.09
C MET A 15 -20.22 -7.56 -25.32
N LYS A 16 -19.06 -8.15 -25.63
CA LYS A 16 -18.91 -9.61 -25.65
C LYS A 16 -18.82 -10.11 -24.21
N PRO A 17 -19.63 -11.11 -23.81
CA PRO A 17 -19.52 -11.68 -22.48
C PRO A 17 -18.23 -12.52 -22.35
N VAL A 18 -17.44 -12.22 -21.36
CA VAL A 18 -16.27 -13.01 -20.96
C VAL A 18 -16.78 -14.31 -20.31
N LYS A 19 -16.57 -15.43 -20.99
CA LYS A 19 -16.84 -16.77 -20.44
C LYS A 19 -15.81 -17.06 -19.35
N VAL A 20 -16.24 -17.00 -18.11
CA VAL A 20 -15.45 -17.52 -16.98
C VAL A 20 -15.55 -19.03 -16.99
N SER A 21 -14.49 -19.68 -17.43
CA SER A 21 -14.36 -21.14 -17.40
C SER A 21 -13.99 -21.57 -15.97
N TRP A 22 -14.94 -22.17 -15.29
CA TRP A 22 -14.72 -22.85 -14.00
C TRP A 22 -13.94 -24.13 -14.23
N LEU A 23 -12.62 -24.10 -14.02
CA LEU A 23 -11.80 -25.28 -14.03
C LEU A 23 -11.99 -26.04 -12.70
N VAL A 24 -12.61 -27.20 -12.84
CA VAL A 24 -12.89 -28.18 -11.80
C VAL A 24 -11.64 -28.56 -11.03
N LEU A 25 -11.66 -28.33 -9.71
CA LEU A 25 -10.62 -28.74 -8.79
C LEU A 25 -10.70 -30.26 -8.58
N SER A 26 -9.77 -30.98 -9.20
CA SER A 26 -9.59 -32.42 -9.02
C SER A 26 -9.16 -32.74 -7.59
N ARG A 27 -10.03 -33.45 -6.87
CA ARG A 27 -9.74 -34.07 -5.56
C ARG A 27 -8.73 -35.19 -5.76
N ARG A 28 -7.50 -34.99 -5.30
CA ARG A 28 -6.54 -36.10 -5.20
C ARG A 28 -6.73 -36.83 -3.87
N ALA A 29 -6.97 -38.09 -4.01
CA ALA A 29 -7.23 -39.06 -2.97
C ALA A 29 -6.05 -39.20 -1.98
N CYS A 30 -6.41 -39.30 -0.71
CA CYS A 30 -5.53 -39.64 0.39
C CYS A 30 -5.17 -41.12 0.29
N HIS A 31 -3.90 -41.45 -0.03
CA HIS A 31 -3.39 -42.80 -0.02
C HIS A 31 -3.03 -43.17 1.42
N LYS A 32 -3.79 -44.05 2.01
CA LYS A 32 -3.48 -44.71 3.29
C LYS A 32 -2.38 -45.75 3.05
N ASN A 33 -1.17 -45.50 3.50
CA ASN A 33 -0.16 -46.54 3.64
C ASN A 33 -0.25 -47.10 5.05
N SER A 34 -0.80 -48.33 5.08
CA SER A 34 -0.74 -49.22 6.23
C SER A 34 0.65 -49.88 6.25
N ALA A 35 1.49 -49.52 7.19
CA ALA A 35 2.73 -50.22 7.46
C ALA A 35 2.63 -51.06 8.73
N SER A 36 2.82 -52.34 8.51
CA SER A 36 2.75 -53.44 9.43
C SER A 36 3.68 -53.33 10.64
N LEU A 37 3.12 -53.61 11.81
CA LEU A 37 3.90 -53.77 13.07
C LEU A 37 4.65 -55.10 13.01
N THR A 38 5.96 -55.05 13.04
CA THR A 38 6.79 -56.18 13.43
C THR A 38 7.27 -55.98 14.88
N LEU A 39 6.77 -56.92 15.68
CA LEU A 39 7.07 -57.05 17.12
C LEU A 39 8.49 -57.62 17.28
N GLY A 40 9.45 -56.78 17.53
CA GLY A 40 10.80 -57.15 17.90
C GLY A 40 10.99 -57.10 19.42
N ARG A 41 11.04 -58.31 20.03
CA ARG A 41 11.32 -58.55 21.45
C ARG A 41 12.84 -58.39 21.68
N ASN A 42 13.31 -57.40 22.39
CA ASN A 42 14.68 -57.33 22.89
C ASN A 42 14.72 -56.91 24.35
N LYS A 43 15.16 -57.89 25.10
CA LYS A 43 15.86 -57.95 26.39
C LYS A 43 16.12 -56.67 27.16
N GLU A 44 15.67 -56.74 28.40
CA GLU A 44 15.99 -55.86 29.47
C GLU A 44 17.50 -55.80 29.74
N HIS A 45 18.05 -54.60 29.74
CA HIS A 45 19.27 -54.27 30.50
C HIS A 45 18.95 -53.17 31.48
N HIS A 46 18.89 -53.61 32.73
CA HIS A 46 18.94 -52.72 33.87
C HIS A 46 20.21 -51.87 33.85
N MET A 47 20.08 -50.58 33.71
CA MET A 47 21.10 -49.66 34.19
C MET A 47 20.41 -48.45 34.83
N LYS A 48 20.55 -48.43 36.19
CA LYS A 48 20.19 -47.32 37.02
C LYS A 48 21.15 -46.17 36.74
N THR A 49 20.69 -45.09 36.22
CA THR A 49 21.30 -43.77 36.44
C THR A 49 20.22 -42.70 36.39
N SER A 50 19.98 -42.18 37.55
CA SER A 50 19.20 -40.99 37.82
C SER A 50 19.89 -39.79 37.21
N THR A 51 19.28 -39.18 36.18
CA THR A 51 19.58 -37.79 35.84
C THR A 51 18.27 -37.06 35.58
N LEU A 52 17.92 -36.17 36.50
CA LEU A 52 16.90 -35.20 36.33
C LEU A 52 17.32 -34.25 35.17
N SER A 53 16.82 -34.48 33.98
CA SER A 53 16.87 -33.49 32.93
C SER A 53 15.65 -32.58 33.06
N ALA A 54 15.87 -31.46 33.73
CA ALA A 54 14.92 -30.36 33.74
C ALA A 54 14.79 -29.83 32.30
N LEU A 55 13.69 -30.17 31.65
CA LEU A 55 13.30 -29.63 30.34
C LEU A 55 12.83 -28.19 30.57
N VAL A 56 13.75 -27.25 30.47
CA VAL A 56 13.39 -25.81 30.41
C VAL A 56 12.77 -25.55 29.07
N VAL A 57 11.44 -25.59 29.02
CA VAL A 57 10.67 -25.09 27.87
C VAL A 57 10.72 -23.58 27.92
N VAL A 58 11.69 -22.99 27.24
CA VAL A 58 11.72 -21.55 26.99
C VAL A 58 10.65 -21.29 25.93
N THR A 59 9.43 -20.99 26.36
CA THR A 59 8.40 -20.40 25.52
C THR A 59 8.84 -18.98 25.17
N ALA A 60 9.49 -18.83 24.00
CA ALA A 60 9.72 -17.52 23.41
C ALA A 60 8.35 -16.92 23.06
N LEU A 61 7.84 -16.03 23.94
CA LEU A 61 6.76 -15.13 23.57
C LEU A 61 7.31 -14.18 22.51
N THR A 62 7.15 -14.54 21.27
CA THR A 62 7.29 -13.59 20.16
C THR A 62 6.14 -12.60 20.29
N THR A 63 6.37 -11.46 20.92
CA THR A 63 5.50 -10.30 20.81
C THR A 63 5.55 -9.87 19.35
N ALA A 64 4.62 -10.35 18.55
CA ALA A 64 4.34 -9.78 17.25
C ALA A 64 3.86 -8.35 17.50
N SER A 65 4.80 -7.40 17.52
CA SER A 65 4.46 -5.99 17.35
C SER A 65 3.73 -5.91 16.02
N GLY A 66 2.40 -5.77 16.07
CA GLY A 66 1.57 -5.54 14.91
C GLY A 66 1.95 -4.19 14.32
N ALA A 67 3.05 -4.16 13.56
CA ALA A 67 3.29 -3.06 12.64
C ALA A 67 2.05 -3.02 11.75
N LEU A 68 1.27 -1.94 11.86
CA LEU A 68 0.13 -1.70 10.98
C LEU A 68 0.65 -1.82 9.56
N ALA A 69 0.36 -2.94 8.91
CA ALA A 69 0.76 -3.16 7.53
C ALA A 69 0.14 -2.04 6.69
N GLN A 70 1.00 -1.30 6.01
CA GLN A 70 0.60 -0.22 5.11
C GLN A 70 -0.04 -0.85 3.87
N ASP A 71 -1.24 -0.40 3.54
CA ASP A 71 -2.01 -0.90 2.40
C ASP A 71 -2.09 0.17 1.31
N ALA A 72 -1.30 -0.01 0.25
CA ALA A 72 -1.30 0.91 -0.90
C ALA A 72 -2.64 0.91 -1.65
N ALA A 73 -3.42 -0.18 -1.62
CA ALA A 73 -4.74 -0.20 -2.26
C ALA A 73 -5.74 0.64 -1.47
N ALA A 74 -5.71 0.55 -0.12
CA ALA A 74 -6.47 1.44 0.74
C ALA A 74 -5.98 2.89 0.59
N GLY A 75 -4.67 3.11 0.47
CA GLY A 75 -4.06 4.42 0.20
C GLY A 75 -4.53 5.04 -1.12
N LYS A 76 -4.67 4.24 -2.18
CA LYS A 76 -5.26 4.68 -3.45
C LYS A 76 -6.71 5.17 -3.26
N THR A 77 -7.48 4.47 -2.45
CA THR A 77 -8.85 4.90 -2.12
C THR A 77 -8.84 6.23 -1.36
N SER A 78 -7.96 6.39 -0.37
CA SER A 78 -7.81 7.63 0.39
C SER A 78 -7.33 8.80 -0.50
N PHE A 79 -6.54 8.51 -1.54
CA PHE A 79 -6.05 9.50 -2.50
C PHE A 79 -7.17 10.18 -3.29
N ASN A 80 -8.37 9.61 -3.36
CA ASN A 80 -9.53 10.27 -3.96
C ASN A 80 -9.81 11.65 -3.33
N LYS A 81 -9.48 11.86 -2.06
CA LYS A 81 -9.59 13.15 -1.38
C LYS A 81 -8.60 14.20 -1.92
N CYS A 82 -7.56 13.77 -2.61
CA CYS A 82 -6.48 14.60 -3.15
C CYS A 82 -6.68 14.92 -4.64
N LEU A 83 -7.47 14.12 -5.38
CA LEU A 83 -7.61 14.18 -6.84
C LEU A 83 -8.15 15.51 -7.36
N ALA A 84 -8.92 16.23 -6.55
CA ALA A 84 -9.42 17.56 -6.93
C ALA A 84 -8.26 18.54 -7.20
N CYS A 85 -7.18 18.42 -6.42
CA CYS A 85 -6.06 19.36 -6.45
C CYS A 85 -4.76 18.76 -6.99
N HIS A 86 -4.54 17.47 -6.85
CA HIS A 86 -3.28 16.81 -7.20
C HIS A 86 -3.48 15.74 -8.27
N ALA A 87 -2.38 15.40 -8.93
CA ALA A 87 -2.28 14.25 -9.82
C ALA A 87 -1.06 13.40 -9.44
N ILE A 88 -1.11 12.10 -9.75
CA ILE A 88 -0.03 11.14 -9.55
C ILE A 88 -0.10 10.08 -10.64
N GLY A 89 1.03 9.48 -11.01
CA GLY A 89 1.13 8.46 -12.04
C GLY A 89 1.75 8.97 -13.34
N GLU A 90 1.86 8.10 -14.33
CA GLU A 90 2.41 8.45 -15.64
C GLU A 90 1.61 9.58 -16.32
N GLY A 91 2.33 10.55 -16.86
CA GLY A 91 1.71 11.70 -17.54
C GLY A 91 1.01 12.70 -16.61
N ALA A 92 1.07 12.51 -15.29
CA ALA A 92 0.50 13.45 -14.31
C ALA A 92 1.11 14.84 -14.47
N LYS A 93 0.26 15.86 -14.36
CA LYS A 93 0.66 17.27 -14.46
C LYS A 93 0.20 18.06 -13.24
N ASN A 94 0.83 19.21 -13.03
CA ASN A 94 0.39 20.17 -12.01
C ASN A 94 -1.08 20.58 -12.27
N LYS A 95 -1.83 20.67 -11.18
CA LYS A 95 -3.21 21.13 -11.14
C LYS A 95 -3.32 22.36 -10.21
N VAL A 96 -4.35 22.41 -9.38
CA VAL A 96 -4.44 23.37 -8.27
C VAL A 96 -3.29 23.19 -7.29
N GLY A 97 -2.88 21.94 -7.08
CA GLY A 97 -1.67 21.55 -6.36
C GLY A 97 -0.62 20.93 -7.30
N PRO A 98 0.61 20.75 -6.81
CA PRO A 98 1.68 20.15 -7.59
C PRO A 98 1.44 18.66 -7.84
N VAL A 99 2.09 18.12 -8.88
CA VAL A 99 2.16 16.67 -9.10
C VAL A 99 2.89 16.00 -7.91
N LEU A 100 2.43 14.79 -7.55
CA LEU A 100 2.96 14.06 -6.39
C LEU A 100 3.93 12.93 -6.75
N ASN A 101 4.28 12.77 -8.02
CA ASN A 101 5.29 11.79 -8.46
C ASN A 101 6.63 12.02 -7.76
N GLY A 102 7.27 10.95 -7.31
CA GLY A 102 8.57 11.02 -6.65
C GLY A 102 8.57 11.88 -5.39
N LEU A 103 7.49 11.84 -4.60
CA LEU A 103 7.39 12.66 -3.39
C LEU A 103 8.43 12.25 -2.35
N ASP A 104 8.66 10.96 -2.16
CA ASP A 104 9.63 10.42 -1.21
C ASP A 104 11.06 10.89 -1.55
N GLY A 105 11.72 11.53 -0.60
CA GLY A 105 13.03 12.13 -0.76
C GLY A 105 13.08 13.50 -1.47
N ARG A 106 11.93 14.01 -1.96
CA ARG A 106 11.87 15.29 -2.68
C ARG A 106 11.83 16.48 -1.72
N LYS A 107 12.54 17.55 -2.05
CA LYS A 107 12.44 18.81 -1.28
C LYS A 107 11.11 19.51 -1.55
N SER A 108 10.56 20.13 -0.51
CA SER A 108 9.36 20.97 -0.64
C SER A 108 9.62 22.16 -1.57
N GLY A 109 8.61 22.54 -2.35
CA GLY A 109 8.72 23.71 -3.21
C GLY A 109 9.50 23.53 -4.51
N THR A 110 9.84 22.28 -4.92
CA THR A 110 10.79 22.05 -6.03
C THR A 110 10.15 21.45 -7.29
N VAL A 111 8.83 21.21 -7.33
CA VAL A 111 8.21 20.73 -8.57
C VAL A 111 8.25 21.83 -9.62
N GLU A 112 8.81 21.48 -10.76
CA GLU A 112 8.94 22.41 -11.90
C GLU A 112 7.56 22.89 -12.40
N GLY A 113 7.51 24.17 -12.78
CA GLY A 113 6.28 24.77 -13.34
C GLY A 113 5.14 24.96 -12.35
N TYR A 114 5.34 24.67 -11.04
CA TYR A 114 4.31 24.93 -10.03
C TYR A 114 4.64 26.16 -9.18
N ASN A 115 3.65 27.05 -9.01
CA ASN A 115 3.80 28.28 -8.23
C ASN A 115 3.50 28.03 -6.74
N TYR A 116 4.49 27.59 -5.99
CA TYR A 116 4.41 27.39 -4.54
C TYR A 116 4.26 28.70 -3.76
N SER A 117 3.75 28.62 -2.52
CA SER A 117 3.91 29.68 -1.53
C SER A 117 5.37 29.80 -1.11
N ASP A 118 5.76 30.98 -0.67
CA ASP A 118 7.10 31.19 -0.10
C ASP A 118 7.31 30.34 1.15
N ALA A 119 6.26 30.11 1.93
CA ALA A 119 6.29 29.19 3.05
C ALA A 119 6.69 27.76 2.65
N ASN A 120 6.16 27.23 1.55
CA ASN A 120 6.56 25.91 1.07
C ASN A 120 7.99 25.89 0.49
N LYS A 121 8.39 26.92 -0.26
CA LYS A 121 9.75 27.05 -0.82
C LYS A 121 10.81 27.12 0.28
N ASN A 122 10.52 27.87 1.33
CA ASN A 122 11.47 28.16 2.41
C ASN A 122 11.33 27.22 3.61
N SER A 123 10.45 26.21 3.53
CA SER A 123 10.18 25.32 4.66
C SER A 123 11.38 24.43 5.05
N GLY A 124 12.35 24.25 4.17
CA GLY A 124 13.48 23.34 4.38
C GLY A 124 13.11 21.87 4.44
N ILE A 125 11.85 21.52 4.23
CA ILE A 125 11.34 20.17 4.35
C ILE A 125 11.81 19.30 3.18
N THR A 126 12.34 18.12 3.50
CA THR A 126 12.45 16.98 2.58
C THR A 126 11.36 15.98 2.93
N TRP A 127 10.57 15.61 1.94
CA TRP A 127 9.46 14.70 2.15
C TRP A 127 9.95 13.29 2.47
N GLY A 128 9.43 12.72 3.50
CA GLY A 128 9.58 11.35 3.94
C GLY A 128 8.35 10.97 4.74
N LYS A 129 8.28 9.72 5.18
CA LYS A 129 7.09 9.19 5.86
C LYS A 129 6.64 10.07 7.03
N ASP A 130 7.52 10.30 7.99
CA ASP A 130 7.16 10.99 9.23
C ASP A 130 6.73 12.44 8.98
N VAL A 131 7.48 13.14 8.14
CA VAL A 131 7.16 14.51 7.71
C VAL A 131 5.83 14.58 6.98
N PHE A 132 5.55 13.58 6.13
CA PHE A 132 4.27 13.49 5.42
C PHE A 132 3.11 13.26 6.37
N LEU A 133 3.25 12.34 7.34
CA LEU A 133 2.20 12.05 8.32
C LEU A 133 1.84 13.28 9.17
N GLU A 134 2.84 14.03 9.62
CA GLU A 134 2.62 15.29 10.33
C GLU A 134 1.93 16.33 9.43
N TYR A 135 2.40 16.49 8.19
CA TYR A 135 1.86 17.46 7.25
C TYR A 135 0.42 17.13 6.86
N ILE A 136 0.13 15.86 6.53
CA ILE A 136 -1.20 15.48 6.07
C ILE A 136 -2.24 15.49 7.21
N ASN A 137 -1.79 15.40 8.46
CA ASN A 137 -2.65 15.59 9.63
C ASN A 137 -3.12 17.05 9.77
N ASP A 138 -2.22 18.03 9.60
CA ASP A 138 -2.56 19.45 9.60
C ASP A 138 -1.54 20.25 8.75
N PRO A 139 -1.85 20.48 7.46
CA PRO A 139 -0.94 21.19 6.57
C PRO A 139 -0.59 22.62 7.03
N LYS A 140 -1.56 23.33 7.62
CA LYS A 140 -1.35 24.72 8.06
C LYS A 140 -0.53 24.82 9.33
N ALA A 141 -0.68 23.85 10.23
CA ALA A 141 0.14 23.79 11.44
C ALA A 141 1.61 23.44 11.08
N LYS A 142 1.82 22.49 10.16
CA LYS A 142 3.18 22.06 9.77
C LYS A 142 3.91 23.11 8.92
N ILE A 143 3.23 23.78 7.99
CA ILE A 143 3.78 24.86 7.15
C ILE A 143 2.82 26.05 7.21
N PRO A 144 2.96 26.95 8.19
CA PRO A 144 2.18 28.17 8.23
C PRO A 144 2.39 29.02 6.98
N GLY A 145 1.31 29.41 6.30
CA GLY A 145 1.36 30.12 5.02
C GLY A 145 1.37 29.22 3.79
N THR A 146 1.18 27.91 3.96
CA THR A 146 0.93 27.01 2.81
C THR A 146 -0.37 27.41 2.08
N LYS A 147 -0.34 27.29 0.75
CA LYS A 147 -1.54 27.47 -0.10
C LYS A 147 -2.49 26.26 -0.07
N MET A 148 -2.05 25.13 0.50
CA MET A 148 -2.88 23.93 0.57
C MET A 148 -4.03 24.12 1.54
N VAL A 149 -5.27 24.05 1.02
CA VAL A 149 -6.49 24.11 1.81
C VAL A 149 -7.03 22.70 1.97
N PHE A 150 -6.68 22.05 3.07
CA PHE A 150 -7.10 20.69 3.38
C PHE A 150 -7.32 20.53 4.88
N ALA A 151 -8.40 19.85 5.26
CA ALA A 151 -8.76 19.67 6.67
C ALA A 151 -7.85 18.67 7.42
N GLY A 152 -7.07 17.92 6.67
CA GLY A 152 -6.18 16.90 7.22
C GLY A 152 -6.83 15.52 7.32
N ILE A 153 -5.97 14.50 7.49
CA ILE A 153 -6.35 13.12 7.78
C ILE A 153 -5.87 12.82 9.20
N LYS A 154 -6.85 12.63 10.11
CA LYS A 154 -6.59 12.39 11.54
C LYS A 154 -6.43 10.90 11.88
N ASN A 155 -6.91 10.03 11.01
CA ASN A 155 -6.76 8.58 11.18
C ASN A 155 -5.35 8.17 10.76
N GLU A 156 -4.57 7.67 11.70
CA GLU A 156 -3.17 7.30 11.49
C GLU A 156 -3.03 6.16 10.46
N LYS A 157 -3.90 5.17 10.52
CA LYS A 157 -3.87 4.07 9.53
C LYS A 157 -4.11 4.60 8.13
N GLU A 158 -5.12 5.44 7.95
CA GLU A 158 -5.43 6.04 6.64
C GLU A 158 -4.26 6.89 6.12
N ALA A 159 -3.62 7.68 6.97
CA ALA A 159 -2.47 8.48 6.59
C ALA A 159 -1.26 7.61 6.20
N ASN A 160 -1.02 6.52 6.91
CA ASN A 160 0.03 5.54 6.59
C ASN A 160 -0.25 4.82 5.27
N ASP A 161 -1.49 4.40 5.02
CA ASP A 161 -1.90 3.77 3.76
C ASP A 161 -1.75 4.75 2.59
N LEU A 162 -2.15 6.01 2.78
CA LEU A 162 -1.96 7.07 1.79
C LEU A 162 -0.48 7.29 1.48
N TRP A 163 0.39 7.30 2.50
CA TRP A 163 1.84 7.38 2.28
C TRP A 163 2.35 6.21 1.45
N ALA A 164 1.94 4.97 1.78
CA ALA A 164 2.33 3.78 1.03
C ALA A 164 1.97 3.91 -0.46
N TYR A 165 0.80 4.45 -0.75
CA TYR A 165 0.38 4.69 -2.14
C TYR A 165 1.20 5.79 -2.81
N VAL A 166 1.33 6.96 -2.20
CA VAL A 166 1.99 8.12 -2.81
C VAL A 166 3.50 7.88 -2.98
N SER A 167 4.16 7.24 -2.01
CA SER A 167 5.60 6.95 -2.05
C SER A 167 5.97 5.84 -3.04
N SER A 168 4.99 5.04 -3.49
CA SER A 168 5.22 3.96 -4.47
C SER A 168 5.52 4.48 -5.88
N PHE A 169 5.31 5.76 -6.16
CA PHE A 169 5.59 6.33 -7.47
C PHE A 169 6.97 6.98 -7.53
N ASP A 170 7.69 6.69 -8.60
CA ASP A 170 8.93 7.39 -8.95
C ASP A 170 8.64 8.80 -9.54
N LYS A 171 9.70 9.52 -9.92
CA LYS A 171 9.58 10.87 -10.51
C LYS A 171 8.86 10.88 -11.86
N ASP A 172 8.89 9.78 -12.59
CA ASP A 172 8.26 9.62 -13.90
C ASP A 172 6.80 9.11 -13.78
N GLY A 173 6.35 8.83 -12.55
CA GLY A 173 5.00 8.35 -12.25
C GLY A 173 4.83 6.84 -12.40
N LYS A 174 5.90 6.09 -12.53
CA LYS A 174 5.88 4.63 -12.55
C LYS A 174 5.90 4.11 -11.12
N THR A 175 5.23 3.00 -10.90
CA THR A 175 5.30 2.30 -9.62
C THR A 175 6.66 1.62 -9.48
N LYS A 176 7.26 1.78 -8.29
CA LYS A 176 8.53 1.16 -7.91
C LYS A 176 8.35 -0.33 -7.65
#